data_d597f0010ba1b3e89b54d01c8692c05e
#
_entry.id   d597f0010ba1b3e89b54d01c8692c05e
#
_cell.length_a   1.000
_cell.length_b   1.000
_cell.length_c   1.000
_cell.angle_alpha   90.00
_cell.angle_beta   90.00
_cell.angle_gamma   90.00
#
_symmetry.space_group_name_H-M   'P 1'
#
loop_
_entity.id
_entity.type
_entity.pdbx_description
1 polymer ?
#
loop_
_entity_poly.entity_id
_entity_poly.type
_entity_poly.pdbx_seq_one_letter_code
_entity_poly.pdbx_strand_id
1 'polypeptide(L)'
;MSGNTGRFKIQVKENEVLSYAAVGYHFDTIQFVHKLVLQDSIEIYASPLSHDLGNVTVKSKGMSAYQMDSIERRNDLLHDMVSYKKPTFALSNTGAGLGISIDRFSKHEKSKRRALDFFEAHEKEEYINYRYSATLVEESTGFKDEVLRNFMQQSRPSYTWLRANTNSEDIRYYINDQLKKVLY
;
A
#
# COMPACT_ATOMS: atom_id res chain seq x y z
N MET A 1 -28.09 -38.95 0.81
CA MET A 1 -27.12 -38.15 0.04
C MET A 1 -27.31 -38.43 -1.44
N SER A 2 -27.17 -37.44 -2.29
CA SER A 2 -27.21 -37.63 -3.74
C SER A 2 -25.92 -38.30 -4.24
N GLY A 3 -26.02 -39.10 -5.32
CA GLY A 3 -24.86 -39.67 -5.99
C GLY A 3 -24.16 -38.65 -6.90
N ASN A 4 -23.05 -39.06 -7.57
CA ASN A 4 -22.27 -38.20 -8.49
C ASN A 4 -23.09 -37.63 -9.66
N THR A 5 -24.25 -38.20 -9.95
CA THR A 5 -25.18 -37.73 -10.99
C THR A 5 -26.22 -36.75 -10.47
N GLY A 6 -26.16 -36.38 -9.19
CA GLY A 6 -27.17 -35.53 -8.55
C GLY A 6 -28.50 -36.25 -8.24
N ARG A 7 -28.64 -37.47 -8.65
CA ARG A 7 -29.90 -38.23 -8.45
C ARG A 7 -29.97 -38.83 -7.04
N PHE A 8 -31.15 -38.73 -6.43
CA PHE A 8 -31.46 -39.39 -5.16
C PHE A 8 -32.89 -39.90 -5.18
N LYS A 9 -33.21 -40.86 -4.31
CA LYS A 9 -34.54 -41.42 -4.14
C LYS A 9 -34.93 -41.30 -2.67
N ILE A 10 -36.10 -40.78 -2.43
CA ILE A 10 -36.65 -40.57 -1.08
C ILE A 10 -38.13 -40.88 -1.08
N GLN A 11 -38.62 -41.39 0.02
CA GLN A 11 -40.05 -41.58 0.23
C GLN A 11 -40.59 -40.38 0.96
N VAL A 12 -41.61 -39.74 0.42
CA VAL A 12 -42.24 -38.55 0.99
C VAL A 12 -43.75 -38.73 1.06
N LYS A 13 -44.37 -38.13 2.06
CA LYS A 13 -45.81 -38.04 2.22
C LYS A 13 -46.30 -36.62 1.89
N GLU A 14 -47.60 -36.53 1.65
CA GLU A 14 -48.24 -35.25 1.46
C GLU A 14 -48.04 -34.36 2.70
N ASN A 15 -47.75 -33.05 2.46
CA ASN A 15 -47.44 -32.03 3.46
C ASN A 15 -46.10 -32.18 4.19
N GLU A 16 -45.24 -33.14 3.82
CA GLU A 16 -43.87 -33.15 4.31
C GLU A 16 -43.00 -32.11 3.64
N VAL A 17 -41.98 -31.67 4.37
CA VAL A 17 -40.99 -30.65 3.90
C VAL A 17 -39.66 -31.33 3.72
N LEU A 18 -39.11 -31.25 2.52
CA LEU A 18 -37.75 -31.66 2.21
C LEU A 18 -36.83 -30.45 2.27
N SER A 19 -35.83 -30.49 3.14
CA SER A 19 -34.76 -29.51 3.18
C SER A 19 -33.54 -30.04 2.44
N TYR A 20 -32.93 -29.22 1.61
CA TYR A 20 -31.72 -29.57 0.89
C TYR A 20 -30.64 -28.51 1.04
N ALA A 21 -29.41 -28.99 1.12
CA ALA A 21 -28.23 -28.14 1.25
C ALA A 21 -27.08 -28.75 0.44
N ALA A 22 -26.32 -27.89 -0.20
CA ALA A 22 -25.08 -28.25 -0.87
C ALA A 22 -24.00 -27.19 -0.61
N VAL A 23 -22.75 -27.62 -0.59
CA VAL A 23 -21.62 -26.68 -0.41
C VAL A 23 -21.58 -25.69 -1.57
N GLY A 24 -21.60 -24.39 -1.27
CA GLY A 24 -21.62 -23.33 -2.27
C GLY A 24 -23.00 -22.94 -2.81
N TYR A 25 -24.09 -23.49 -2.24
CA TYR A 25 -25.47 -23.19 -2.60
C TYR A 25 -26.27 -22.72 -1.38
N HIS A 26 -27.33 -21.96 -1.62
CA HIS A 26 -28.27 -21.59 -0.57
C HIS A 26 -29.02 -22.81 -0.04
N PHE A 27 -29.22 -22.84 1.27
CA PHE A 27 -30.13 -23.75 1.91
C PHE A 27 -31.56 -23.41 1.47
N ASP A 28 -32.34 -24.43 1.07
CA ASP A 28 -33.73 -24.23 0.67
C ASP A 28 -34.61 -25.44 1.04
N THR A 29 -35.93 -25.26 0.97
CA THR A 29 -36.91 -26.22 1.39
C THR A 29 -38.03 -26.31 0.36
N ILE A 30 -38.53 -27.55 0.14
CA ILE A 30 -39.68 -27.83 -0.72
C ILE A 30 -40.75 -28.55 0.11
N GLN A 31 -41.98 -28.00 0.08
CA GLN A 31 -43.13 -28.68 0.68
C GLN A 31 -43.83 -29.53 -0.37
N PHE A 32 -44.04 -30.79 -0.03
CA PHE A 32 -44.72 -31.77 -0.91
C PHE A 32 -46.24 -31.60 -0.81
N VAL A 33 -46.80 -30.85 -1.71
CA VAL A 33 -48.27 -30.79 -1.92
C VAL A 33 -48.74 -31.98 -2.74
N HIS A 34 -50.03 -32.33 -2.65
CA HIS A 34 -50.66 -33.48 -3.35
C HIS A 34 -50.22 -33.66 -4.80
N LYS A 35 -50.14 -32.56 -5.56
CA LYS A 35 -49.71 -32.53 -6.96
C LYS A 35 -48.25 -32.98 -7.17
N LEU A 36 -47.34 -32.69 -6.25
CA LEU A 36 -45.91 -33.09 -6.30
C LEU A 36 -45.71 -34.53 -5.93
N VAL A 37 -46.52 -35.08 -5.01
CA VAL A 37 -46.44 -36.47 -4.57
C VAL A 37 -46.85 -37.44 -5.69
N LEU A 38 -47.69 -37.02 -6.63
CA LEU A 38 -48.12 -37.82 -7.77
C LEU A 38 -47.11 -37.87 -8.93
N GLN A 39 -46.02 -37.10 -8.86
CA GLN A 39 -44.97 -37.09 -9.87
C GLN A 39 -43.92 -38.18 -9.60
N ASP A 40 -43.54 -38.94 -10.64
CA ASP A 40 -42.49 -39.95 -10.55
C ASP A 40 -41.08 -39.37 -10.32
N SER A 41 -40.85 -38.13 -10.76
CA SER A 41 -39.59 -37.44 -10.58
C SER A 41 -39.81 -35.91 -10.51
N ILE A 42 -39.02 -35.28 -9.65
CA ILE A 42 -39.03 -33.82 -9.43
C ILE A 42 -37.61 -33.32 -9.62
N GLU A 43 -37.43 -32.26 -10.38
CA GLU A 43 -36.16 -31.54 -10.52
C GLU A 43 -36.09 -30.42 -9.49
N ILE A 44 -35.00 -30.42 -8.73
CA ILE A 44 -34.71 -29.38 -7.70
C ILE A 44 -33.53 -28.55 -8.16
N TYR A 45 -33.72 -27.26 -8.27
CA TYR A 45 -32.67 -26.31 -8.65
C TYR A 45 -32.14 -25.62 -7.41
N ALA A 46 -30.84 -25.76 -7.13
CA ALA A 46 -30.18 -25.06 -6.06
C ALA A 46 -29.58 -23.74 -6.56
N SER A 47 -29.84 -22.66 -5.84
CA SER A 47 -29.28 -21.34 -6.16
C SER A 47 -27.86 -21.22 -5.63
N PRO A 48 -26.85 -20.91 -6.46
CA PRO A 48 -25.48 -20.78 -6.01
C PRO A 48 -25.33 -19.62 -5.03
N LEU A 49 -24.53 -19.82 -3.98
CA LEU A 49 -24.13 -18.77 -3.05
C LEU A 49 -23.16 -17.85 -3.78
N SER A 50 -23.54 -16.59 -4.01
CA SER A 50 -22.61 -15.62 -4.56
C SER A 50 -21.51 -15.35 -3.54
N HIS A 51 -20.28 -15.78 -3.83
CA HIS A 51 -19.12 -15.32 -3.09
C HIS A 51 -18.83 -13.90 -3.55
N ASP A 52 -18.98 -12.96 -2.66
CA ASP A 52 -18.47 -11.62 -2.84
C ASP A 52 -16.93 -11.72 -2.93
N LEU A 53 -16.41 -11.58 -4.12
CA LEU A 53 -14.97 -11.51 -4.32
C LEU A 53 -14.52 -10.21 -3.69
N GLY A 54 -13.87 -10.30 -2.53
CA GLY A 54 -13.31 -9.13 -1.87
C GLY A 54 -12.50 -8.29 -2.86
N ASN A 55 -12.54 -6.97 -2.70
CA ASN A 55 -11.83 -6.03 -3.57
C ASN A 55 -10.41 -6.48 -3.89
N VAL A 56 -10.16 -6.87 -5.12
CA VAL A 56 -8.80 -7.12 -5.61
C VAL A 56 -8.13 -5.78 -5.82
N THR A 57 -7.36 -5.36 -4.84
CA THR A 57 -6.50 -4.18 -4.99
C THR A 57 -5.33 -4.57 -5.88
N VAL A 58 -5.39 -4.18 -7.15
CA VAL A 58 -4.26 -4.31 -8.08
C VAL A 58 -3.20 -3.30 -7.66
N LYS A 59 -2.21 -3.75 -6.89
CA LYS A 59 -1.02 -2.94 -6.62
C LYS A 59 -0.16 -2.96 -7.88
N SER A 60 -0.08 -1.82 -8.57
CA SER A 60 0.87 -1.63 -9.67
C SER A 60 2.28 -1.83 -9.12
N LYS A 61 3.10 -2.65 -9.80
CA LYS A 61 4.55 -2.77 -9.53
C LYS A 61 5.35 -1.55 -10.02
N GLY A 62 4.68 -0.55 -10.60
CA GLY A 62 5.28 0.70 -11.05
C GLY A 62 5.64 1.62 -9.86
N MET A 63 6.45 2.63 -10.17
CA MET A 63 6.78 3.69 -9.23
C MET A 63 5.52 4.46 -8.83
N SER A 64 5.41 4.86 -7.56
CA SER A 64 4.35 5.77 -7.12
C SER A 64 4.53 7.16 -7.74
N ALA A 65 3.46 7.97 -7.81
CA ALA A 65 3.54 9.35 -8.27
C ALA A 65 4.64 10.13 -7.53
N TYR A 66 4.72 9.98 -6.20
CA TYR A 66 5.79 10.58 -5.39
C TYR A 66 7.20 10.16 -5.85
N GLN A 67 7.41 8.86 -6.17
CA GLN A 67 8.72 8.39 -6.63
C GLN A 67 9.09 8.97 -8.01
N MET A 68 8.11 9.11 -8.91
CA MET A 68 8.32 9.75 -10.22
C MET A 68 8.68 11.21 -10.05
N ASP A 69 7.95 11.96 -9.24
CA ASP A 69 8.22 13.36 -8.95
C ASP A 69 9.60 13.57 -8.30
N SER A 70 9.99 12.69 -7.37
CA SER A 70 11.31 12.74 -6.73
C SER A 70 12.44 12.50 -7.72
N ILE A 71 12.27 11.58 -8.68
CA ILE A 71 13.24 11.33 -9.73
C ILE A 71 13.34 12.53 -10.68
N GLU A 72 12.21 13.11 -11.06
CA GLU A 72 12.16 14.30 -11.93
C GLU A 72 12.87 15.47 -11.28
N ARG A 73 12.51 15.85 -10.04
CA ARG A 73 13.21 16.91 -9.29
C ARG A 73 14.71 16.67 -9.17
N ARG A 74 15.12 15.41 -8.97
CA ARG A 74 16.55 15.07 -8.89
C ARG A 74 17.24 15.22 -10.24
N ASN A 75 16.60 14.83 -11.32
CA ASN A 75 17.14 14.96 -12.68
C ASN A 75 17.29 16.42 -13.07
N ASP A 76 16.31 17.26 -12.77
CA ASP A 76 16.36 18.69 -13.02
C ASP A 76 17.52 19.36 -12.27
N LEU A 77 17.66 19.06 -10.98
CA LEU A 77 18.78 19.56 -10.19
C LEU A 77 20.13 19.10 -10.76
N LEU A 78 20.26 17.82 -11.13
CA LEU A 78 21.51 17.27 -11.67
C LEU A 78 21.82 17.82 -13.05
N HIS A 79 20.80 18.08 -13.88
CA HIS A 79 20.98 18.71 -15.19
C HIS A 79 21.60 20.12 -15.05
N ASP A 80 21.10 20.89 -14.10
CA ASP A 80 21.64 22.23 -13.82
C ASP A 80 23.05 22.19 -13.19
N MET A 81 23.41 21.05 -12.58
CA MET A 81 24.69 20.85 -11.90
C MET A 81 25.69 19.96 -12.66
N VAL A 82 25.60 19.86 -13.98
CA VAL A 82 26.45 18.96 -14.83
C VAL A 82 27.95 19.03 -14.52
N SER A 83 28.45 20.16 -14.04
CA SER A 83 29.87 20.33 -13.65
C SER A 83 30.19 19.99 -12.19
N TYR A 84 29.23 19.49 -11.43
CA TYR A 84 29.35 19.25 -9.97
C TYR A 84 30.43 18.23 -9.59
N LYS A 85 30.64 17.18 -10.40
CA LYS A 85 31.57 16.08 -10.08
C LYS A 85 32.94 16.24 -10.74
N LYS A 86 33.55 17.41 -10.67
CA LYS A 86 34.96 17.56 -11.07
C LYS A 86 35.86 16.88 -10.04
N PRO A 87 36.70 15.88 -10.45
CA PRO A 87 37.62 15.24 -9.53
C PRO A 87 38.66 16.25 -9.04
N THR A 88 39.08 16.12 -7.77
CA THR A 88 40.11 17.00 -7.19
C THR A 88 41.46 16.77 -7.86
N PHE A 89 41.71 15.54 -8.29
CA PHE A 89 42.90 15.13 -9.01
C PHE A 89 42.48 14.47 -10.32
N ALA A 90 42.99 14.93 -11.43
CA ALA A 90 42.84 14.30 -12.73
C ALA A 90 44.20 13.92 -13.27
N LEU A 91 44.34 12.71 -13.77
CA LEU A 91 45.48 12.33 -14.60
C LEU A 91 45.33 13.05 -15.93
N SER A 92 46.40 13.73 -16.37
CA SER A 92 46.43 14.33 -17.68
C SER A 92 46.39 13.23 -18.76
N ASN A 93 45.49 13.35 -19.74
CA ASN A 93 45.39 12.43 -20.86
C ASN A 93 46.67 12.40 -21.78
N THR A 94 47.63 13.29 -21.49
CA THR A 94 48.88 13.41 -22.25
C THR A 94 50.09 12.85 -21.52
N GLY A 95 49.88 12.04 -20.44
CA GLY A 95 50.95 11.21 -19.83
C GLY A 95 51.96 11.89 -18.95
N ALA A 96 51.89 13.19 -18.73
CA ALA A 96 52.84 13.89 -17.88
C ALA A 96 52.16 14.96 -17.02
N GLY A 97 51.73 14.55 -15.80
CA GLY A 97 51.32 15.51 -14.77
C GLY A 97 50.05 15.15 -14.00
N LEU A 98 50.03 15.53 -12.73
CA LEU A 98 48.87 15.55 -11.87
C LEU A 98 48.20 16.92 -11.93
N GLY A 99 46.99 16.98 -12.50
CA GLY A 99 46.18 18.18 -12.51
C GLY A 99 45.39 18.33 -11.22
N ILE A 100 45.56 19.45 -10.52
CA ILE A 100 44.73 19.78 -9.34
C ILE A 100 43.64 20.76 -9.81
N SER A 101 42.37 20.38 -9.66
CA SER A 101 41.26 21.30 -9.96
C SER A 101 41.06 22.29 -8.84
N ILE A 102 41.63 23.47 -8.97
CA ILE A 102 41.49 24.59 -8.01
C ILE A 102 40.05 25.13 -7.97
N ASP A 103 39.33 25.01 -9.10
CA ASP A 103 37.92 25.41 -9.21
C ASP A 103 37.00 24.79 -8.17
N ARG A 104 37.35 23.61 -7.65
CA ARG A 104 36.61 22.92 -6.60
C ARG A 104 36.49 23.77 -5.31
N PHE A 105 37.45 24.69 -5.06
CA PHE A 105 37.47 25.53 -3.89
C PHE A 105 36.79 26.89 -4.12
N SER A 106 36.33 27.14 -5.33
CA SER A 106 35.64 28.40 -5.69
C SER A 106 34.34 28.57 -4.88
N LYS A 107 33.90 29.82 -4.70
CA LYS A 107 32.61 30.12 -4.06
C LYS A 107 31.45 29.44 -4.79
N HIS A 108 31.52 29.40 -6.13
CA HIS A 108 30.51 28.79 -6.98
C HIS A 108 30.35 27.27 -6.71
N GLU A 109 31.44 26.54 -6.66
CA GLU A 109 31.41 25.10 -6.37
C GLU A 109 31.00 24.80 -4.93
N LYS A 110 31.33 25.68 -3.99
CA LYS A 110 30.81 25.59 -2.61
C LYS A 110 29.30 25.82 -2.54
N SER A 111 28.78 26.77 -3.32
CA SER A 111 27.34 27.02 -3.41
C SER A 111 26.58 25.80 -4.00
N LYS A 112 27.11 25.19 -5.07
CA LYS A 112 26.53 24.00 -5.65
C LYS A 112 26.45 22.83 -4.67
N ARG A 113 27.50 22.59 -3.91
CA ARG A 113 27.51 21.54 -2.87
C ARG A 113 26.47 21.81 -1.78
N ARG A 114 26.37 23.05 -1.31
CA ARG A 114 25.34 23.44 -0.34
C ARG A 114 23.93 23.25 -0.89
N ALA A 115 23.71 23.58 -2.17
CA ALA A 115 22.43 23.37 -2.83
C ALA A 115 22.07 21.88 -2.92
N LEU A 116 23.05 21.01 -3.18
CA LEU A 116 22.83 19.57 -3.18
C LEU A 116 22.52 19.04 -1.78
N ASP A 117 23.28 19.45 -0.77
CA ASP A 117 23.05 19.06 0.63
C ASP A 117 21.64 19.49 1.09
N PHE A 118 21.25 20.72 0.72
CA PHE A 118 19.91 21.24 0.99
C PHE A 118 18.82 20.44 0.27
N PHE A 119 19.03 20.11 -0.99
CA PHE A 119 18.11 19.28 -1.76
C PHE A 119 17.94 17.89 -1.15
N GLU A 120 19.05 17.25 -0.76
CA GLU A 120 18.99 15.93 -0.13
C GLU A 120 18.28 15.97 1.22
N ALA A 121 18.46 17.03 2.00
CA ALA A 121 17.73 17.23 3.24
C ALA A 121 16.23 17.42 2.97
N HIS A 122 15.87 18.23 1.98
CA HIS A 122 14.49 18.48 1.57
C HIS A 122 13.80 17.20 1.07
N GLU A 123 14.46 16.40 0.23
CA GLU A 123 13.92 15.14 -0.25
C GLU A 123 13.64 14.13 0.90
N LYS A 124 14.47 14.13 1.95
CA LYS A 124 14.21 13.33 3.15
C LYS A 124 12.98 13.80 3.90
N GLU A 125 12.79 15.12 4.04
CA GLU A 125 11.60 15.71 4.67
C GLU A 125 10.34 15.43 3.86
N GLU A 126 10.40 15.57 2.54
CA GLU A 126 9.28 15.24 1.65
C GLU A 126 8.90 13.75 1.74
N TYR A 127 9.90 12.85 1.82
CA TYR A 127 9.64 11.44 2.02
C TYR A 127 8.94 11.15 3.36
N ILE A 128 9.36 11.83 4.43
CA ILE A 128 8.71 11.70 5.74
C ILE A 128 7.26 12.19 5.64
N ASN A 129 7.01 13.35 5.05
CA ASN A 129 5.68 13.93 4.90
C ASN A 129 4.75 13.05 4.05
N TYR A 130 5.29 12.45 2.99
CA TYR A 130 4.56 11.50 2.15
C TYR A 130 4.15 10.24 2.92
N ARG A 131 5.07 9.66 3.68
CA ARG A 131 4.84 8.41 4.40
C ARG A 131 4.05 8.60 5.70
N TYR A 132 4.31 9.68 6.42
CA TYR A 132 3.67 10.07 7.66
C TYR A 132 2.77 11.29 7.42
N SER A 133 1.73 11.07 6.59
CA SER A 133 0.81 12.13 6.18
C SER A 133 -0.19 12.47 7.28
N ALA A 134 -0.67 13.72 7.28
CA ALA A 134 -1.70 14.18 8.22
C ALA A 134 -2.98 13.33 8.16
N THR A 135 -3.41 12.95 6.96
CA THR A 135 -4.57 12.06 6.74
C THR A 135 -4.40 10.72 7.43
N LEU A 136 -3.22 10.07 7.29
CA LEU A 136 -2.96 8.79 7.93
C LEU A 136 -2.99 8.88 9.46
N VAL A 137 -2.42 9.97 10.01
CA VAL A 137 -2.39 10.20 11.46
C VAL A 137 -3.79 10.53 11.97
N GLU A 138 -4.56 11.37 11.27
CA GLU A 138 -5.95 11.70 11.60
C GLU A 138 -6.82 10.44 11.62
N GLU A 139 -6.74 9.59 10.58
CA GLU A 139 -7.46 8.31 10.53
C GLU A 139 -7.10 7.36 11.68
N SER A 140 -5.84 7.37 12.11
CA SER A 140 -5.35 6.45 13.14
C SER A 140 -5.62 6.93 14.57
N THR A 141 -5.68 8.25 14.80
CA THR A 141 -5.79 8.85 16.15
C THR A 141 -7.13 9.52 16.40
N GLY A 142 -7.83 9.96 15.34
CA GLY A 142 -9.03 10.79 15.43
C GLY A 142 -8.75 12.25 15.79
N PHE A 143 -7.48 12.66 15.92
CA PHE A 143 -7.09 14.04 16.25
C PHE A 143 -7.31 14.98 15.07
N LYS A 144 -7.60 16.24 15.34
CA LYS A 144 -7.84 17.28 14.34
C LYS A 144 -7.07 18.57 14.68
N ASP A 145 -6.91 19.40 13.69
CA ASP A 145 -6.40 20.76 13.79
C ASP A 145 -5.07 20.89 14.59
N GLU A 146 -5.08 21.64 15.65
CA GLU A 146 -3.89 21.93 16.45
C GLU A 146 -3.39 20.70 17.23
N VAL A 147 -4.31 19.86 17.72
CA VAL A 147 -3.95 18.62 18.45
C VAL A 147 -3.21 17.67 17.50
N LEU A 148 -3.70 17.53 16.28
CA LEU A 148 -3.06 16.70 15.25
C LEU A 148 -1.65 17.21 14.96
N ARG A 149 -1.49 18.52 14.73
CA ARG A 149 -0.17 19.13 14.45
C ARG A 149 0.83 18.91 15.58
N ASN A 150 0.41 19.13 16.81
CA ASN A 150 1.25 18.95 17.99
C ASN A 150 1.66 17.47 18.16
N PHE A 151 0.72 16.55 17.98
CA PHE A 151 1.00 15.12 18.01
C PHE A 151 2.00 14.72 16.91
N MET A 152 1.77 15.15 15.67
CA MET A 152 2.66 14.86 14.55
C MET A 152 4.08 15.40 14.77
N GLN A 153 4.21 16.57 15.37
CA GLN A 153 5.51 17.15 15.68
C GLN A 153 6.27 16.36 16.75
N GLN A 154 5.57 15.93 17.80
CA GLN A 154 6.17 15.15 18.90
C GLN A 154 6.50 13.71 18.50
N SER A 155 5.64 13.09 17.69
CA SER A 155 5.75 11.69 17.28
C SER A 155 6.35 11.48 15.89
N ARG A 156 7.06 12.49 15.35
CA ARG A 156 7.62 12.43 13.99
C ARG A 156 8.67 11.31 13.86
N PRO A 157 8.47 10.32 12.97
CA PRO A 157 9.42 9.25 12.77
C PRO A 157 10.66 9.74 12.00
N SER A 158 11.81 9.11 12.21
CA SER A 158 13.01 9.41 11.44
C SER A 158 12.95 8.86 10.02
N TYR A 159 13.66 9.51 9.09
CA TYR A 159 13.79 9.04 7.71
C TYR A 159 14.30 7.59 7.64
N THR A 160 15.32 7.26 8.44
CA THR A 160 15.92 5.91 8.47
C THR A 160 14.94 4.84 8.92
N TRP A 161 14.11 5.17 9.91
CA TRP A 161 13.07 4.26 10.39
C TRP A 161 12.01 4.01 9.30
N LEU A 162 11.53 5.06 8.63
CA LEU A 162 10.54 4.93 7.55
C LEU A 162 11.09 4.18 6.33
N ARG A 163 12.39 4.24 6.07
CA ARG A 163 13.03 3.47 4.99
C ARG A 163 13.13 1.98 5.32
N ALA A 164 13.31 1.64 6.60
CA ALA A 164 13.33 0.26 7.07
C ALA A 164 11.92 -0.35 7.12
N ASN A 165 10.89 0.45 7.45
CA ASN A 165 9.51 0.02 7.60
C ASN A 165 8.67 0.51 6.42
N THR A 166 8.70 -0.24 5.31
CA THR A 166 8.04 0.17 4.06
C THR A 166 6.54 -0.12 4.04
N ASN A 167 6.03 -0.96 4.92
CA ASN A 167 4.62 -1.28 5.02
C ASN A 167 3.84 -0.14 5.69
N SER A 168 2.63 0.14 5.21
CA SER A 168 1.73 1.14 5.84
C SER A 168 1.22 0.69 7.21
N GLU A 169 1.11 -0.61 7.43
CA GLU A 169 0.69 -1.17 8.73
C GLU A 169 1.72 -0.89 9.82
N ASP A 170 3.01 -0.99 9.52
CA ASP A 170 4.07 -0.68 10.48
C ASP A 170 4.00 0.78 10.96
N ILE A 171 3.63 1.70 10.06
CA ILE A 171 3.43 3.10 10.40
C ILE A 171 2.21 3.27 11.31
N ARG A 172 1.11 2.57 11.03
CA ARG A 172 -0.09 2.60 11.90
C ARG A 172 0.22 2.04 13.30
N TYR A 173 1.00 0.96 13.40
CA TYR A 173 1.46 0.45 14.70
C TYR A 173 2.32 1.47 15.42
N TYR A 174 3.24 2.12 14.72
CA TYR A 174 4.07 3.19 15.29
C TYR A 174 3.22 4.33 15.83
N ILE A 175 2.23 4.81 15.07
CA ILE A 175 1.32 5.88 15.49
C ILE A 175 0.58 5.47 16.79
N ASN A 176 0.04 4.25 16.83
CA ASN A 176 -0.66 3.74 17.99
C ASN A 176 0.24 3.60 19.22
N ASP A 177 1.50 3.22 19.05
CA ASP A 177 2.48 3.15 20.13
C ASP A 177 2.81 4.54 20.69
N GLN A 178 3.00 5.54 19.80
CA GLN A 178 3.21 6.93 20.22
C GLN A 178 1.96 7.51 20.90
N LEU A 179 0.76 7.19 20.40
CA LEU A 179 -0.49 7.64 21.01
C LEU A 179 -0.63 7.15 22.45
N LYS A 180 -0.28 5.89 22.72
CA LYS A 180 -0.26 5.35 24.10
C LYS A 180 0.69 6.12 25.00
N LYS A 181 1.86 6.53 24.52
CA LYS A 181 2.85 7.29 25.31
C LYS A 181 2.40 8.72 25.62
N VAL A 182 1.53 9.29 24.80
CA VAL A 182 0.99 10.65 25.01
C VAL A 182 -0.22 10.63 25.95
N LEU A 183 -0.97 9.52 25.99
CA LEU A 183 -2.19 9.39 26.79
C LEU A 183 -1.94 8.82 28.20
N TYR A 184 -0.78 8.19 28.43
CA TYR A 184 -0.38 7.59 29.70
C TYR A 184 0.96 8.16 30.18
#